data_942491bea340d7ca2e472fca6908dc13
#
_entry.id   942491bea340d7ca2e472fca6908dc13
#
_cell.length_a   1.000
_cell.length_b   1.000
_cell.length_c   1.000
_cell.angle_alpha   90.00
_cell.angle_beta   90.00
_cell.angle_gamma   90.00
#
_symmetry.space_group_name_H-M   'P 1'
#
loop_
_entity.id
_entity.type
_entity.pdbx_description
1 polymer ?
#
loop_
_entity_poly.entity_id
_entity_poly.type
_entity_poly.pdbx_seq_one_letter_code
_entity_poly.pdbx_strand_id
1 'polypeptide(L)'
;MVTIIDKDINLEFSIGEHLHCMVAQIPNHLRKEGHSFVLVDPEEKWIQIRSILERVIEGEGYLQELHFLMLPEAALPFSRFNEMLEIIGQDFQPNTVTIFGIEPVRLQIYRDMLERFQEDNADAIEAVDGDIAGGNVQEMPVNWCCIAIKEATGKLRVFLEAKSHPFHAEELLYKYHDLYRGRHFYFFHSRPGCFNFIALICLDYLYRDLYSSNIKQIIDHANQLFFTTRQGLDAMFVIQCNPKPEHHSYRDVISGFYGEYLEDSPGVRETVTVFGNSSHEPAIEGVAPTFSYGHSSVITNRHHRIRKQTLKEF
;
A
#
# COMPACT_ATOMS: atom_id res chain seq x y z
N MET A 1 8.57 -14.39 8.98
CA MET A 1 7.39 -14.79 8.18
C MET A 1 6.31 -13.77 8.48
N VAL A 2 5.65 -13.25 7.47
CA VAL A 2 4.56 -12.28 7.62
C VAL A 2 3.27 -13.07 7.92
N THR A 3 2.40 -12.53 8.76
CA THR A 3 1.06 -13.08 9.03
C THR A 3 0.03 -12.29 8.22
N ILE A 4 -0.93 -12.97 7.60
CA ILE A 4 -2.05 -12.31 6.93
C ILE A 4 -3.24 -12.29 7.88
N ILE A 5 -3.80 -11.10 8.09
CA ILE A 5 -4.86 -10.84 9.06
C ILE A 5 -6.12 -10.42 8.33
N ASP A 6 -7.16 -11.22 8.43
CA ASP A 6 -8.45 -10.93 7.81
C ASP A 6 -9.19 -9.81 8.56
N LYS A 7 -9.71 -8.84 7.83
CA LYS A 7 -10.50 -7.71 8.34
C LYS A 7 -11.79 -7.54 7.56
N ASP A 8 -12.91 -7.76 8.23
CA ASP A 8 -14.22 -7.42 7.68
C ASP A 8 -14.43 -5.90 7.73
N ILE A 9 -14.84 -5.31 6.62
CA ILE A 9 -15.11 -3.89 6.45
C ILE A 9 -16.46 -3.69 5.77
N ASN A 10 -17.16 -2.62 6.15
CA ASN A 10 -18.48 -2.32 5.60
C ASN A 10 -18.36 -1.38 4.39
N LEU A 11 -18.10 -1.97 3.21
CA LEU A 11 -18.09 -1.24 1.95
C LEU A 11 -19.19 -1.79 1.04
N GLU A 12 -20.12 -0.94 0.69
CA GLU A 12 -21.21 -1.24 -0.24
C GLU A 12 -20.82 -0.82 -1.67
N PHE A 13 -19.76 -1.45 -2.20
CA PHE A 13 -19.42 -1.21 -3.60
C PHE A 13 -20.48 -1.84 -4.49
N SER A 14 -21.18 -1.01 -5.22
CA SER A 14 -21.84 -1.48 -6.43
C SER A 14 -20.80 -1.61 -7.51
N ILE A 15 -19.97 -2.65 -7.44
CA ILE A 15 -19.04 -2.96 -8.54
C ILE A 15 -19.90 -3.51 -9.69
N GLY A 16 -20.44 -2.59 -10.45
CA GLY A 16 -21.09 -2.93 -11.71
C GLY A 16 -20.04 -3.38 -12.72
N GLU A 17 -19.70 -2.51 -13.66
CA GLU A 17 -18.70 -2.81 -14.67
C GLU A 17 -17.32 -2.17 -14.38
N HIS A 18 -17.22 -1.25 -13.40
CA HIS A 18 -16.03 -0.42 -13.21
C HIS A 18 -15.66 -0.21 -11.74
N LEU A 19 -14.37 -0.31 -11.44
CA LEU A 19 -13.75 0.13 -10.20
C LEU A 19 -13.03 1.46 -10.47
N HIS A 20 -13.43 2.53 -9.78
CA HIS A 20 -12.81 3.84 -9.93
C HIS A 20 -11.65 3.97 -8.95
N CYS A 21 -10.43 3.99 -9.47
CA CYS A 21 -9.21 4.15 -8.71
C CYS A 21 -8.44 5.37 -9.21
N MET A 22 -8.18 6.33 -8.33
CA MET A 22 -7.29 7.46 -8.59
C MET A 22 -5.91 7.15 -8.03
N VAL A 23 -4.91 7.16 -8.90
CA VAL A 23 -3.51 7.03 -8.50
C VAL A 23 -2.84 8.40 -8.63
N ALA A 24 -2.51 8.99 -7.50
CA ALA A 24 -1.84 10.28 -7.46
C ALA A 24 -0.33 10.10 -7.56
N GLN A 25 0.23 10.45 -8.71
CA GLN A 25 1.66 10.34 -8.98
C GLN A 25 2.36 11.66 -8.68
N ILE A 26 2.85 11.80 -7.44
CA ILE A 26 3.53 13.00 -6.95
C ILE A 26 5.03 12.74 -6.74
N PRO A 27 5.91 13.75 -6.88
CA PRO A 27 7.33 13.61 -6.62
C PRO A 27 7.57 13.42 -5.12
N ASN A 28 8.47 12.51 -4.74
CA ASN A 28 8.91 12.32 -3.37
C ASN A 28 10.40 12.54 -3.26
N HIS A 29 10.79 13.61 -2.57
CA HIS A 29 12.17 13.92 -2.26
C HIS A 29 12.45 13.61 -0.81
N LEU A 30 13.30 12.63 -0.56
CA LEU A 30 13.71 12.20 0.76
C LEU A 30 15.19 12.52 0.97
N ARG A 31 15.53 13.02 2.16
CA ARG A 31 16.91 13.12 2.61
C ARG A 31 17.12 12.29 3.86
N LYS A 32 18.36 11.87 4.08
CA LYS A 32 18.72 11.21 5.30
C LYS A 32 18.91 12.23 6.42
N GLU A 33 18.22 11.99 7.54
CA GLU A 33 18.42 12.76 8.76
C GLU A 33 18.61 11.79 9.96
N GLY A 34 19.82 11.75 10.51
CA GLY A 34 20.17 10.77 11.54
C GLY A 34 20.06 9.33 11.03
N HIS A 35 19.16 8.57 11.60
CA HIS A 35 18.87 7.18 11.26
C HIS A 35 17.55 6.99 10.49
N SER A 36 16.96 8.07 9.99
CA SER A 36 15.69 8.01 9.26
C SER A 36 15.76 8.79 7.96
N PHE A 37 14.71 8.64 7.17
CA PHE A 37 14.43 9.52 6.03
C PHE A 37 13.38 10.53 6.43
N VAL A 38 13.55 11.76 5.96
CA VAL A 38 12.57 12.84 6.10
C VAL A 38 12.27 13.45 4.75
N LEU A 39 11.07 13.98 4.59
CA LEU A 39 10.71 14.75 3.39
C LEU A 39 11.49 16.07 3.35
N VAL A 40 12.03 16.41 2.18
CA VAL A 40 12.83 17.64 2.01
C VAL A 40 11.98 18.88 2.21
N ASP A 41 10.82 18.92 1.58
CA ASP A 41 9.89 20.06 1.60
C ASP A 41 8.48 19.63 2.04
N PRO A 42 8.28 19.36 3.35
CA PRO A 42 7.02 18.78 3.84
C PRO A 42 5.81 19.70 3.62
N GLU A 43 5.97 21.04 3.66
CA GLU A 43 4.87 21.97 3.44
C GLU A 43 4.46 22.02 1.97
N GLU A 44 5.41 22.07 1.04
CA GLU A 44 5.11 22.00 -0.40
C GLU A 44 4.44 20.67 -0.74
N LYS A 45 4.92 19.59 -0.15
CA LYS A 45 4.31 18.27 -0.29
C LYS A 45 2.87 18.25 0.19
N TRP A 46 2.61 18.84 1.33
CA TRP A 46 1.25 18.95 1.86
C TRP A 46 0.33 19.75 0.95
N ILE A 47 0.81 20.87 0.39
CA ILE A 47 0.04 21.67 -0.58
C ILE A 47 -0.34 20.82 -1.81
N GLN A 48 0.59 20.02 -2.34
CA GLN A 48 0.32 19.13 -3.47
C GLN A 48 -0.75 18.08 -3.12
N ILE A 49 -0.60 17.42 -1.97
CA ILE A 49 -1.57 16.41 -1.49
C ILE A 49 -2.94 17.07 -1.29
N ARG A 50 -2.99 18.21 -0.62
CA ARG A 50 -4.24 18.91 -0.36
C ARG A 50 -4.98 19.30 -1.64
N SER A 51 -4.26 19.73 -2.66
CA SER A 51 -4.87 20.00 -3.98
C SER A 51 -5.50 18.75 -4.61
N ILE A 52 -4.93 17.56 -4.37
CA ILE A 52 -5.51 16.29 -4.82
C ILE A 52 -6.79 16.00 -4.03
N LEU A 53 -6.74 16.17 -2.69
CA LEU A 53 -7.91 15.93 -1.83
C LEU A 53 -9.06 16.86 -2.18
N GLU A 54 -8.78 18.13 -2.43
CA GLU A 54 -9.79 19.13 -2.85
C GLU A 54 -10.49 18.69 -4.13
N ARG A 55 -9.76 18.15 -5.13
CA ARG A 55 -10.36 17.62 -6.35
C ARG A 55 -11.23 16.37 -6.10
N VAL A 56 -10.83 15.52 -5.18
CA VAL A 56 -11.64 14.35 -4.77
C VAL A 56 -12.94 14.81 -4.09
N ILE A 57 -12.86 15.84 -3.24
CA ILE A 57 -14.01 16.40 -2.53
C ILE A 57 -14.97 17.12 -3.51
N GLU A 58 -14.44 17.87 -4.46
CA GLU A 58 -15.23 18.51 -5.52
C GLU A 58 -16.02 17.48 -6.34
N GLY A 59 -15.49 16.25 -6.48
CA GLY A 59 -16.21 15.13 -7.06
C GLY A 59 -16.63 15.34 -8.51
N GLU A 60 -15.79 15.97 -9.33
CA GLU A 60 -16.11 16.18 -10.74
C GLU A 60 -15.90 14.92 -11.58
N GLY A 61 -16.82 14.64 -12.49
CA GLY A 61 -16.74 13.53 -13.43
C GLY A 61 -16.65 12.16 -12.74
N TYR A 62 -15.62 11.37 -13.04
CA TYR A 62 -15.41 10.04 -12.47
C TYR A 62 -15.08 10.04 -10.97
N LEU A 63 -14.70 11.18 -10.40
CA LEU A 63 -14.40 11.29 -8.97
C LEU A 63 -15.67 11.29 -8.10
N GLN A 64 -16.86 11.45 -8.68
CA GLN A 64 -18.13 11.32 -7.96
C GLN A 64 -18.37 9.90 -7.41
N GLU A 65 -17.75 8.91 -8.02
CA GLU A 65 -17.86 7.49 -7.63
C GLU A 65 -16.46 6.91 -7.33
N LEU A 66 -15.60 7.69 -6.69
CA LEU A 66 -14.27 7.23 -6.35
C LEU A 66 -14.32 6.13 -5.29
N HIS A 67 -13.77 4.95 -5.62
CA HIS A 67 -13.65 3.83 -4.67
C HIS A 67 -12.30 3.83 -3.96
N PHE A 68 -11.22 4.08 -4.72
CA PHE A 68 -9.85 4.04 -4.19
C PHE A 68 -9.06 5.29 -4.56
N LEU A 69 -8.40 5.89 -3.56
CA LEU A 69 -7.35 6.89 -3.74
C LEU A 69 -6.02 6.30 -3.30
N MET A 70 -4.99 6.39 -4.13
CA MET A 70 -3.64 5.95 -3.80
C MET A 70 -2.66 7.13 -3.85
N LEU A 71 -1.88 7.31 -2.79
CA LEU A 71 -0.70 8.15 -2.78
C LEU A 71 0.55 7.26 -2.66
N PRO A 72 1.72 7.69 -3.19
CA PRO A 72 2.94 6.89 -3.15
C PRO A 72 3.42 6.55 -1.73
N GLU A 73 4.38 5.63 -1.66
CA GLU A 73 5.17 5.34 -0.47
C GLU A 73 5.88 6.62 0.02
N ALA A 74 5.93 6.84 1.34
CA ALA A 74 6.56 7.98 2.00
C ALA A 74 6.11 9.35 1.47
N ALA A 75 4.86 9.49 1.05
CA ALA A 75 4.36 10.72 0.42
C ALA A 75 3.86 11.75 1.42
N LEU A 76 3.19 11.32 2.48
CA LEU A 76 2.56 12.22 3.45
C LEU A 76 3.54 12.62 4.55
N PRO A 77 3.77 13.93 4.82
CA PRO A 77 4.48 14.36 6.01
C PRO A 77 3.79 13.87 7.27
N PHE A 78 4.54 13.29 8.21
CA PHE A 78 3.98 12.78 9.46
C PHE A 78 3.24 13.86 10.25
N SER A 79 3.74 15.10 10.24
CA SER A 79 3.09 16.25 10.89
C SER A 79 1.67 16.54 10.38
N ARG A 80 1.32 16.07 9.19
CA ARG A 80 0.03 16.28 8.52
C ARG A 80 -0.90 15.08 8.59
N PHE A 81 -0.49 14.01 9.27
CA PHE A 81 -1.26 12.76 9.33
C PHE A 81 -2.67 12.95 9.90
N ASN A 82 -2.79 13.73 10.98
CA ASN A 82 -4.09 13.99 11.61
C ASN A 82 -5.02 14.81 10.71
N GLU A 83 -4.48 15.85 10.07
CA GLU A 83 -5.22 16.71 9.15
C GLU A 83 -5.72 15.89 7.94
N MET A 84 -4.88 14.98 7.42
CA MET A 84 -5.26 14.05 6.35
C MET A 84 -6.46 13.18 6.75
N LEU A 85 -6.42 12.56 7.93
CA LEU A 85 -7.51 11.72 8.42
C LEU A 85 -8.79 12.50 8.71
N GLU A 86 -8.66 13.74 9.18
CA GLU A 86 -9.80 14.63 9.41
C GLU A 86 -10.51 14.95 8.09
N ILE A 87 -9.77 15.33 7.05
CA ILE A 87 -10.33 15.59 5.72
C ILE A 87 -11.02 14.33 5.17
N ILE A 88 -10.37 13.16 5.23
CA ILE A 88 -10.98 11.92 4.75
C ILE A 88 -12.25 11.61 5.54
N GLY A 89 -12.20 11.75 6.87
CA GLY A 89 -13.32 11.44 7.75
C GLY A 89 -14.51 12.39 7.57
N GLN A 90 -14.29 13.66 7.32
CA GLN A 90 -15.35 14.67 7.23
C GLN A 90 -15.86 14.83 5.80
N ASP A 91 -14.95 14.97 4.84
CA ASP A 91 -15.28 15.53 3.52
C ASP A 91 -15.37 14.49 2.41
N PHE A 92 -14.73 13.29 2.55
CA PHE A 92 -14.83 12.24 1.54
C PHE A 92 -16.20 11.58 1.56
N GLN A 93 -16.60 11.04 0.41
CA GLN A 93 -17.82 10.24 0.32
C GLN A 93 -17.66 8.92 1.09
N PRO A 94 -18.74 8.36 1.68
CA PRO A 94 -18.74 6.98 2.16
C PRO A 94 -18.35 5.99 1.07
N ASN A 95 -17.91 4.80 1.45
CA ASN A 95 -17.43 3.75 0.54
C ASN A 95 -16.12 4.12 -0.18
N THR A 96 -15.25 4.89 0.45
CA THR A 96 -13.96 5.27 -0.11
C THR A 96 -12.80 4.68 0.70
N VAL A 97 -11.83 4.14 0.01
CA VAL A 97 -10.57 3.64 0.58
C VAL A 97 -9.43 4.56 0.13
N THR A 98 -8.66 5.07 1.08
CA THR A 98 -7.46 5.87 0.80
C THR A 98 -6.23 5.13 1.30
N ILE A 99 -5.29 4.83 0.41
CA ILE A 99 -4.04 4.14 0.71
C ILE A 99 -2.89 5.12 0.48
N PHE A 100 -2.11 5.39 1.52
CA PHE A 100 -1.03 6.37 1.41
C PHE A 100 0.16 6.02 2.29
N GLY A 101 1.36 6.17 1.72
CA GLY A 101 2.61 6.07 2.45
C GLY A 101 2.87 7.33 3.27
N ILE A 102 3.43 7.17 4.44
CA ILE A 102 3.72 8.24 5.38
C ILE A 102 5.23 8.35 5.55
N GLU A 103 5.71 9.56 5.80
CA GLU A 103 7.10 9.80 6.17
C GLU A 103 7.56 8.81 7.25
N PRO A 104 8.74 8.18 7.10
CA PRO A 104 9.24 7.22 8.06
C PRO A 104 9.38 7.82 9.46
N VAL A 105 9.02 7.04 10.47
CA VAL A 105 9.09 7.43 11.88
C VAL A 105 9.87 6.37 12.68
N ARG A 106 10.18 6.66 13.96
CA ARG A 106 10.74 5.66 14.88
C ARG A 106 9.67 4.65 15.30
N LEU A 107 10.09 3.42 15.61
CA LEU A 107 9.17 2.36 16.00
C LEU A 107 8.30 2.74 17.20
N GLN A 108 8.84 3.48 18.16
CA GLN A 108 8.04 3.96 19.29
C GLN A 108 6.88 4.86 18.84
N ILE A 109 7.13 5.78 17.90
CA ILE A 109 6.07 6.66 17.36
C ILE A 109 5.04 5.84 16.59
N TYR A 110 5.50 4.88 15.78
CA TYR A 110 4.60 3.97 15.06
C TYR A 110 3.72 3.17 16.03
N ARG A 111 4.30 2.64 17.10
CA ARG A 111 3.59 1.92 18.15
C ARG A 111 2.53 2.79 18.83
N ASP A 112 2.87 4.05 19.14
CA ASP A 112 1.92 5.01 19.73
C ASP A 112 0.74 5.32 18.77
N MET A 113 1.02 5.34 17.47
CA MET A 113 -0.01 5.49 16.45
C MET A 113 -0.91 4.26 16.34
N LEU A 114 -0.36 3.05 16.43
CA LEU A 114 -1.17 1.82 16.49
C LEU A 114 -2.11 1.83 17.70
N GLU A 115 -1.62 2.24 18.88
CA GLU A 115 -2.43 2.33 20.10
C GLU A 115 -3.55 3.36 19.96
N ARG A 116 -3.29 4.49 19.33
CA ARG A 116 -4.32 5.49 19.06
C ARG A 116 -5.48 4.93 18.21
N PHE A 117 -5.20 4.01 17.32
CA PHE A 117 -6.18 3.33 16.46
C PHE A 117 -6.30 1.84 16.82
N GLN A 118 -6.27 1.52 18.12
CA GLN A 118 -6.22 0.15 18.62
C GLN A 118 -7.41 -0.71 18.19
N GLU A 119 -8.59 -0.12 17.97
CA GLU A 119 -9.78 -0.85 17.51
C GLU A 119 -9.50 -1.63 16.22
N ASP A 120 -8.71 -1.04 15.32
CA ASP A 120 -8.39 -1.63 14.01
C ASP A 120 -7.05 -2.38 13.98
N ASN A 121 -6.13 -2.07 14.92
CA ASN A 121 -4.74 -2.49 14.87
C ASN A 121 -4.27 -3.35 16.06
N ALA A 122 -5.17 -3.98 16.79
CA ALA A 122 -4.83 -4.77 17.98
C ALA A 122 -3.77 -5.85 17.70
N ASP A 123 -3.90 -6.56 16.56
CA ASP A 123 -2.94 -7.61 16.15
C ASP A 123 -1.54 -7.04 15.90
N ALA A 124 -1.47 -5.84 15.32
CA ALA A 124 -0.21 -5.14 15.05
C ALA A 124 0.48 -4.68 16.35
N ILE A 125 -0.31 -4.20 17.32
CA ILE A 125 0.18 -3.78 18.64
C ILE A 125 0.85 -4.97 19.35
N GLU A 126 0.19 -6.13 19.38
CA GLU A 126 0.74 -7.33 20.01
C GLU A 126 2.08 -7.73 19.39
N ALA A 127 2.18 -7.70 18.06
CA ALA A 127 3.42 -8.02 17.36
C ALA A 127 4.55 -7.03 17.68
N VAL A 128 4.27 -5.73 17.66
CA VAL A 128 5.24 -4.67 17.93
C VAL A 128 5.69 -4.70 19.39
N ASP A 129 4.76 -4.86 20.34
CA ASP A 129 5.08 -4.95 21.78
C ASP A 129 5.96 -6.17 22.07
N GLY A 130 5.72 -7.31 21.39
CA GLY A 130 6.59 -8.48 21.47
C GLY A 130 8.01 -8.22 20.97
N ASP A 131 8.16 -7.48 19.89
CA ASP A 131 9.47 -7.12 19.35
C ASP A 131 10.20 -6.09 20.21
N ILE A 132 9.51 -5.11 20.77
CA ILE A 132 10.07 -4.13 21.71
C ILE A 132 10.54 -4.82 23.00
N ALA A 133 9.77 -5.75 23.53
CA ALA A 133 10.15 -6.52 24.72
C ALA A 133 11.35 -7.44 24.47
N GLY A 134 11.54 -7.90 23.24
CA GLY A 134 12.63 -8.79 22.83
C GLY A 134 13.98 -8.13 22.59
N GLY A 135 14.05 -6.79 22.49
CA GLY A 135 15.32 -6.10 22.19
C GLY A 135 15.25 -4.57 22.08
N ASN A 136 16.39 -3.93 21.81
CA ASN A 136 16.52 -2.48 21.65
C ASN A 136 16.10 -2.03 20.23
N VAL A 137 14.83 -2.19 19.88
CA VAL A 137 14.32 -1.86 18.53
C VAL A 137 13.54 -0.54 18.47
N GLN A 138 13.30 0.13 19.60
CA GLN A 138 12.45 1.33 19.71
C GLN A 138 12.86 2.49 18.81
N GLU A 139 14.17 2.62 18.56
CA GLU A 139 14.74 3.67 17.72
C GLU A 139 14.85 3.28 16.25
N MET A 140 14.46 2.05 15.89
CA MET A 140 14.50 1.62 14.50
C MET A 140 13.52 2.45 13.66
N PRO A 141 13.91 2.87 12.46
CA PRO A 141 13.01 3.53 11.54
C PRO A 141 11.95 2.55 11.03
N VAL A 142 10.74 3.05 10.84
CA VAL A 142 9.60 2.33 10.26
C VAL A 142 9.17 3.06 9.00
N ASN A 143 9.21 2.38 7.88
CA ASN A 143 8.52 2.79 6.67
C ASN A 143 7.12 2.17 6.71
N TRP A 144 6.08 2.96 6.56
CA TRP A 144 4.72 2.54 6.84
C TRP A 144 3.68 3.23 5.96
N CYS A 145 2.52 2.64 5.90
CA CYS A 145 1.37 3.22 5.24
C CYS A 145 0.12 3.22 6.12
N CYS A 146 -0.83 4.02 5.71
CA CYS A 146 -2.18 4.03 6.24
C CYS A 146 -3.16 3.58 5.17
N ILE A 147 -4.08 2.70 5.57
CA ILE A 147 -5.26 2.33 4.80
C ILE A 147 -6.45 2.91 5.57
N ALA A 148 -6.92 4.08 5.13
CA ALA A 148 -8.06 4.78 5.71
C ALA A 148 -9.32 4.42 4.94
N ILE A 149 -10.30 3.83 5.63
CA ILE A 149 -11.53 3.32 5.02
C ILE A 149 -12.71 4.10 5.57
N LYS A 150 -13.36 4.90 4.73
CA LYS A 150 -14.63 5.52 5.07
C LYS A 150 -15.76 4.57 4.68
N GLU A 151 -16.26 3.84 5.66
CA GLU A 151 -17.31 2.82 5.47
C GLU A 151 -18.62 3.40 4.97
N ALA A 152 -19.53 2.55 4.51
CA ALA A 152 -20.88 2.92 4.08
C ALA A 152 -21.67 3.70 5.15
N THR A 153 -21.42 3.42 6.42
CA THR A 153 -22.00 4.13 7.56
C THR A 153 -21.44 5.53 7.79
N GLY A 154 -20.38 5.90 7.09
CA GLY A 154 -19.59 7.11 7.33
C GLY A 154 -18.53 6.97 8.45
N LYS A 155 -18.43 5.81 9.13
CA LYS A 155 -17.36 5.55 10.10
C LYS A 155 -16.03 5.49 9.38
N LEU A 156 -15.03 6.21 9.91
CA LEU A 156 -13.64 6.10 9.45
C LEU A 156 -12.94 4.99 10.22
N ARG A 157 -12.39 4.02 9.51
CA ARG A 157 -11.49 2.99 10.05
C ARG A 157 -10.08 3.26 9.57
N VAL A 158 -9.10 3.01 10.42
CA VAL A 158 -7.69 3.36 10.19
C VAL A 158 -6.80 2.17 10.47
N PHE A 159 -6.24 1.59 9.42
CA PHE A 159 -5.31 0.48 9.51
C PHE A 159 -3.90 0.97 9.16
N LEU A 160 -2.92 0.54 9.94
CA LEU A 160 -1.52 0.95 9.78
C LEU A 160 -0.66 -0.28 9.52
N GLU A 161 0.09 -0.27 8.43
CA GLU A 161 1.00 -1.34 8.07
C GLU A 161 2.43 -0.85 7.98
N ALA A 162 3.36 -1.58 8.59
CA ALA A 162 4.78 -1.35 8.43
C ALA A 162 5.32 -2.21 7.30
N LYS A 163 6.17 -1.64 6.46
CA LYS A 163 6.88 -2.35 5.39
C LYS A 163 7.65 -3.54 5.94
N SER A 164 7.51 -4.70 5.32
CA SER A 164 8.13 -5.93 5.80
C SER A 164 9.56 -6.12 5.26
N HIS A 165 9.88 -5.51 4.11
CA HIS A 165 11.18 -5.67 3.44
C HIS A 165 11.76 -4.34 3.01
N PRO A 166 12.95 -3.98 3.53
CA PRO A 166 13.64 -2.77 3.14
C PRO A 166 14.13 -2.86 1.69
N PHE A 167 14.15 -1.73 1.02
CA PHE A 167 14.87 -1.58 -0.25
C PHE A 167 16.37 -1.47 0.02
N HIS A 168 17.20 -1.87 -0.93
CA HIS A 168 18.66 -1.85 -0.77
C HIS A 168 19.24 -0.48 -0.34
N ALA A 169 18.67 0.63 -0.83
CA ALA A 169 19.09 1.96 -0.39
C ALA A 169 18.68 2.24 1.07
N GLU A 170 17.56 1.70 1.55
CA GLU A 170 17.16 1.78 2.95
C GLU A 170 18.14 1.00 3.82
N GLU A 171 18.55 -0.22 3.42
CA GLU A 171 19.56 -1.02 4.13
C GLU A 171 20.90 -0.29 4.24
N LEU A 172 21.40 0.27 3.14
CA LEU A 172 22.69 1.00 3.10
C LEU A 172 22.69 2.27 3.97
N LEU A 173 21.55 2.92 4.10
CA LEU A 173 21.42 4.18 4.83
C LEU A 173 21.38 3.98 6.33
N TYR A 174 20.86 2.87 6.79
CA TYR A 174 20.77 2.57 8.23
C TYR A 174 22.03 1.93 8.80
N LYS A 175 23.02 1.63 7.97
CA LYS A 175 24.40 1.16 8.27
C LYS A 175 24.56 0.11 9.36
N TYR A 176 23.80 -0.26 10.21
CA TYR A 176 23.83 -1.24 11.30
C TYR A 176 22.45 -1.35 11.99
N HIS A 177 21.50 -0.51 11.60
CA HIS A 177 20.15 -0.56 12.10
C HIS A 177 19.25 -0.74 10.88
N ASP A 178 18.87 -1.96 10.64
CA ASP A 178 17.89 -2.34 9.65
C ASP A 178 16.56 -1.60 9.90
N LEU A 179 15.78 -1.41 8.84
CA LEU A 179 14.41 -0.98 8.95
C LEU A 179 13.64 -1.96 9.86
N TYR A 180 12.78 -1.46 10.75
CA TYR A 180 11.85 -2.33 11.43
C TYR A 180 11.00 -3.06 10.38
N ARG A 181 10.95 -4.37 10.46
CA ARG A 181 10.23 -5.20 9.50
C ARG A 181 8.83 -5.49 10.01
N GLY A 182 7.83 -4.94 9.34
CA GLY A 182 6.44 -5.27 9.58
C GLY A 182 6.19 -6.78 9.50
N ARG A 183 5.32 -7.30 10.36
CA ARG A 183 5.07 -8.74 10.49
C ARG A 183 3.70 -9.18 10.03
N HIS A 184 2.90 -8.26 9.49
CA HIS A 184 1.55 -8.58 9.04
C HIS A 184 1.17 -7.77 7.82
N PHE A 185 0.19 -8.32 7.08
CA PHE A 185 -0.60 -7.62 6.06
C PHE A 185 -2.08 -7.79 6.39
N TYR A 186 -2.86 -6.75 6.21
CA TYR A 186 -4.30 -6.81 6.33
C TYR A 186 -4.94 -7.26 5.02
N PHE A 187 -5.75 -8.32 5.11
CA PHE A 187 -6.56 -8.81 4.01
C PHE A 187 -8.00 -8.36 4.25
N PHE A 188 -8.50 -7.46 3.43
CA PHE A 188 -9.79 -6.81 3.61
C PHE A 188 -10.89 -7.54 2.87
N HIS A 189 -12.00 -7.78 3.59
CA HIS A 189 -13.24 -8.36 3.07
C HIS A 189 -14.33 -7.31 3.13
N SER A 190 -14.75 -6.77 1.98
CA SER A 190 -15.88 -5.86 1.97
C SER A 190 -17.19 -6.64 2.07
N ARG A 191 -18.05 -6.22 2.97
CA ARG A 191 -19.38 -6.76 3.13
C ARG A 191 -20.40 -5.62 3.14
N PRO A 192 -21.51 -5.73 2.40
CA PRO A 192 -21.97 -6.88 1.62
C PRO A 192 -21.34 -7.02 0.22
N GLY A 193 -20.47 -6.10 -0.20
CA GLY A 193 -19.96 -5.96 -1.56
C GLY A 193 -19.16 -7.14 -2.12
N CYS A 194 -18.67 -8.06 -1.28
CA CYS A 194 -17.84 -9.20 -1.67
C CYS A 194 -16.60 -8.83 -2.48
N PHE A 195 -16.00 -7.67 -2.24
CA PHE A 195 -14.75 -7.25 -2.83
C PHE A 195 -13.60 -7.43 -1.83
N ASN A 196 -12.59 -8.18 -2.22
CA ASN A 196 -11.46 -8.53 -1.35
C ASN A 196 -10.20 -7.88 -1.87
N PHE A 197 -9.45 -7.21 -1.00
CA PHE A 197 -8.22 -6.56 -1.40
C PHE A 197 -7.15 -6.58 -0.32
N ILE A 198 -5.91 -6.28 -0.73
CA ILE A 198 -4.74 -6.13 0.13
C ILE A 198 -3.94 -4.91 -0.33
N ALA A 199 -3.28 -4.24 0.61
CA ALA A 199 -2.30 -3.18 0.30
C ALA A 199 -0.89 -3.67 0.62
N LEU A 200 0.10 -3.22 -0.14
CA LEU A 200 1.51 -3.57 0.02
C LEU A 200 2.40 -2.35 -0.20
N ILE A 201 3.58 -2.35 0.41
CA ILE A 201 4.55 -1.27 0.27
C ILE A 201 5.75 -1.78 -0.56
N CYS A 202 5.85 -1.34 -1.80
CA CYS A 202 7.01 -1.49 -2.68
C CYS A 202 7.57 -2.92 -2.70
N LEU A 203 8.70 -3.18 -2.04
CA LEU A 203 9.37 -4.49 -2.02
C LEU A 203 8.58 -5.60 -1.36
N ASP A 204 7.55 -5.28 -0.59
CA ASP A 204 6.69 -6.32 -0.02
C ASP A 204 6.02 -7.16 -1.11
N TYR A 205 5.75 -6.56 -2.26
CA TYR A 205 5.27 -7.28 -3.45
C TYR A 205 6.35 -8.15 -4.09
N LEU A 206 7.62 -7.69 -4.08
CA LEU A 206 8.73 -8.34 -4.77
C LEU A 206 9.49 -9.36 -3.92
N TYR A 207 9.32 -9.30 -2.60
CA TYR A 207 10.13 -10.11 -1.71
C TYR A 207 9.99 -11.59 -2.01
N ARG A 208 11.12 -12.18 -2.38
CA ARG A 208 11.26 -13.61 -2.64
C ARG A 208 12.66 -14.04 -2.22
N ASP A 209 12.75 -14.88 -1.22
CA ASP A 209 13.93 -15.64 -0.92
C ASP A 209 13.72 -17.13 -1.29
N LEU A 210 14.72 -17.99 -1.02
CA LEU A 210 14.65 -19.41 -1.36
C LEU A 210 13.52 -20.16 -0.64
N TYR A 211 13.00 -19.62 0.46
CA TYR A 211 12.09 -20.32 1.35
C TYR A 211 10.78 -19.56 1.62
N SER A 212 10.74 -18.29 1.38
CA SER A 212 9.57 -17.47 1.63
C SER A 212 9.34 -16.41 0.55
N SER A 213 8.08 -16.13 0.28
CA SER A 213 7.64 -15.09 -0.62
C SER A 213 6.34 -14.53 -0.05
N ASN A 214 6.25 -13.21 0.10
CA ASN A 214 5.00 -12.58 0.53
C ASN A 214 3.86 -12.91 -0.42
N ILE A 215 4.12 -12.83 -1.72
CA ILE A 215 3.11 -13.14 -2.75
C ILE A 215 2.63 -14.58 -2.63
N LYS A 216 3.53 -15.54 -2.39
CA LYS A 216 3.12 -16.93 -2.20
C LYS A 216 2.25 -17.10 -0.96
N GLN A 217 2.59 -16.41 0.15
CA GLN A 217 1.77 -16.46 1.36
C GLN A 217 0.37 -15.87 1.13
N ILE A 218 0.29 -14.76 0.38
CA ILE A 218 -0.99 -14.14 0.00
C ILE A 218 -1.82 -15.10 -0.87
N ILE A 219 -1.19 -15.75 -1.85
CA ILE A 219 -1.85 -16.73 -2.73
C ILE A 219 -2.35 -17.93 -1.92
N ASP A 220 -1.50 -18.50 -1.08
CA ASP A 220 -1.85 -19.66 -0.25
C ASP A 220 -3.01 -19.31 0.69
N HIS A 221 -2.99 -18.12 1.32
CA HIS A 221 -4.06 -17.62 2.18
C HIS A 221 -5.38 -17.46 1.40
N ALA A 222 -5.35 -16.77 0.25
CA ALA A 222 -6.53 -16.56 -0.58
C ALA A 222 -7.10 -17.90 -1.10
N ASN A 223 -6.25 -18.83 -1.51
CA ASN A 223 -6.69 -20.16 -1.94
C ASN A 223 -7.34 -20.94 -0.79
N GLN A 224 -6.76 -20.90 0.39
CA GLN A 224 -7.32 -21.56 1.58
C GLN A 224 -8.69 -20.95 1.96
N LEU A 225 -8.78 -19.62 1.95
CA LEU A 225 -9.98 -18.90 2.35
C LEU A 225 -11.13 -19.11 1.36
N PHE A 226 -10.83 -19.11 0.06
CA PHE A 226 -11.85 -19.13 -0.99
C PHE A 226 -12.01 -20.50 -1.66
N PHE A 227 -11.40 -21.55 -1.13
CA PHE A 227 -11.40 -22.90 -1.73
C PHE A 227 -12.81 -23.43 -2.05
N THR A 228 -13.78 -23.14 -1.20
CA THR A 228 -15.17 -23.63 -1.35
C THR A 228 -16.12 -22.57 -1.87
N THR A 229 -15.64 -21.39 -2.18
CA THR A 229 -16.45 -20.25 -2.64
C THR A 229 -16.11 -19.88 -4.08
N ARG A 230 -16.91 -18.98 -4.66
CA ARG A 230 -16.57 -18.35 -5.95
C ARG A 230 -15.85 -17.00 -5.79
N GLN A 231 -15.51 -16.65 -4.55
CA GLN A 231 -14.77 -15.43 -4.24
C GLN A 231 -13.28 -15.62 -4.48
N GLY A 232 -12.55 -14.54 -4.51
CA GLY A 232 -11.11 -14.50 -4.60
C GLY A 232 -10.56 -13.18 -4.10
N LEU A 233 -9.27 -13.00 -4.17
CA LEU A 233 -8.62 -11.71 -4.03
C LEU A 233 -8.85 -10.91 -5.31
N ASP A 234 -9.60 -9.81 -5.22
CA ASP A 234 -9.98 -9.01 -6.39
C ASP A 234 -8.90 -7.99 -6.76
N ALA A 235 -8.27 -7.37 -5.76
CA ALA A 235 -7.24 -6.38 -6.02
C ALA A 235 -6.05 -6.44 -5.05
N MET A 236 -4.86 -6.15 -5.58
CA MET A 236 -3.66 -5.80 -4.82
C MET A 236 -3.28 -4.36 -5.14
N PHE A 237 -3.14 -3.54 -4.11
CA PHE A 237 -2.69 -2.16 -4.23
C PHE A 237 -1.26 -2.05 -3.73
N VAL A 238 -0.34 -1.62 -4.58
CA VAL A 238 1.08 -1.51 -4.25
C VAL A 238 1.50 -0.06 -4.35
N ILE A 239 1.73 0.58 -3.21
CA ILE A 239 2.32 1.92 -3.17
C ILE A 239 3.84 1.83 -3.18
N GLN A 240 4.48 2.69 -3.97
CA GLN A 240 5.93 2.64 -4.11
C GLN A 240 6.55 4.00 -4.36
N CYS A 241 7.82 4.11 -3.97
CA CYS A 241 8.70 5.21 -4.29
C CYS A 241 9.92 4.61 -5.02
N ASN A 242 9.70 4.12 -6.23
CA ASN A 242 10.68 3.34 -6.97
C ASN A 242 11.15 4.10 -8.22
N PRO A 243 12.42 4.55 -8.25
CA PRO A 243 12.97 5.25 -9.41
C PRO A 243 13.16 4.34 -10.62
N LYS A 244 13.05 3.00 -10.46
CA LYS A 244 13.22 2.02 -11.54
C LYS A 244 12.11 0.98 -11.57
N PRO A 245 10.87 1.38 -11.88
CA PRO A 245 9.74 0.44 -11.90
C PRO A 245 9.89 -0.66 -12.97
N GLU A 246 10.76 -0.46 -13.96
CA GLU A 246 11.00 -1.41 -15.05
C GLU A 246 12.10 -2.43 -14.74
N HIS A 247 12.64 -2.42 -13.52
CA HIS A 247 13.70 -3.33 -13.15
C HIS A 247 13.30 -4.78 -13.39
N HIS A 248 14.25 -5.59 -13.88
CA HIS A 248 14.02 -7.01 -14.21
C HIS A 248 13.32 -7.76 -13.09
N SER A 249 13.64 -7.49 -11.82
CA SER A 249 13.03 -8.13 -10.66
C SER A 249 11.49 -7.92 -10.61
N TYR A 250 10.99 -6.74 -10.97
CA TYR A 250 9.55 -6.50 -11.05
C TYR A 250 8.91 -7.31 -12.16
N ARG A 251 9.53 -7.32 -13.35
CA ARG A 251 9.05 -8.10 -14.48
C ARG A 251 9.01 -9.59 -14.17
N ASP A 252 10.06 -10.11 -13.52
CA ASP A 252 10.17 -11.53 -13.20
C ASP A 252 9.11 -11.94 -12.18
N VAL A 253 8.89 -11.13 -11.12
CA VAL A 253 7.84 -11.41 -10.13
C VAL A 253 6.46 -11.30 -10.75
N ILE A 254 6.19 -10.25 -11.54
CA ILE A 254 4.93 -10.08 -12.23
C ILE A 254 4.69 -11.24 -13.21
N SER A 255 5.69 -11.60 -14.01
CA SER A 255 5.57 -12.71 -14.95
C SER A 255 5.35 -14.05 -14.23
N GLY A 256 6.08 -14.29 -13.14
CA GLY A 256 5.90 -15.46 -12.31
C GLY A 256 4.52 -15.50 -11.65
N PHE A 257 4.08 -14.38 -11.07
CA PHE A 257 2.76 -14.28 -10.47
C PHE A 257 1.64 -14.58 -11.47
N TYR A 258 1.68 -13.91 -12.62
CA TYR A 258 0.64 -14.05 -13.63
C TYR A 258 0.80 -15.26 -14.55
N GLY A 259 1.98 -15.87 -14.66
CA GLY A 259 2.23 -17.02 -15.51
C GLY A 259 2.21 -18.37 -14.78
N GLU A 260 2.75 -18.42 -13.56
CA GLU A 260 2.93 -19.67 -12.83
C GLU A 260 1.81 -19.94 -11.82
N TYR A 261 1.25 -18.89 -11.20
CA TYR A 261 0.35 -19.08 -10.06
C TYR A 261 -1.12 -18.93 -10.40
N LEU A 262 -1.46 -18.16 -11.44
CA LEU A 262 -2.86 -17.82 -11.67
C LEU A 262 -3.68 -18.94 -12.28
N GLU A 263 -3.09 -19.79 -13.14
CA GLU A 263 -3.85 -20.88 -13.76
C GLU A 263 -4.30 -21.92 -12.72
N ASP A 264 -3.43 -22.20 -11.74
CA ASP A 264 -3.64 -23.21 -10.72
C ASP A 264 -4.14 -22.67 -9.38
N SER A 265 -4.35 -21.35 -9.27
CA SER A 265 -4.66 -20.67 -8.01
C SER A 265 -6.00 -19.93 -8.08
N PRO A 266 -7.14 -20.62 -7.92
CA PRO A 266 -8.46 -20.03 -8.11
C PRO A 266 -8.74 -18.82 -7.21
N GLY A 267 -8.15 -18.76 -6.02
CA GLY A 267 -8.32 -17.64 -5.09
C GLY A 267 -7.71 -16.31 -5.53
N VAL A 268 -6.88 -16.31 -6.59
CA VAL A 268 -6.21 -15.10 -7.12
C VAL A 268 -6.33 -14.93 -8.63
N ARG A 269 -7.11 -15.79 -9.28
CA ARG A 269 -7.19 -15.87 -10.75
C ARG A 269 -7.59 -14.54 -11.42
N GLU A 270 -8.48 -13.80 -10.79
CA GLU A 270 -9.04 -12.56 -11.35
C GLU A 270 -8.40 -11.31 -10.73
N THR A 271 -7.35 -11.47 -9.92
CA THR A 271 -6.72 -10.37 -9.19
C THR A 271 -6.18 -9.31 -10.13
N VAL A 272 -6.52 -8.05 -9.86
CA VAL A 272 -5.94 -6.87 -10.50
C VAL A 272 -4.87 -6.29 -9.58
N THR A 273 -3.67 -6.01 -10.09
CA THR A 273 -2.64 -5.31 -9.32
C THR A 273 -2.51 -3.87 -9.79
N VAL A 274 -2.66 -2.94 -8.86
CA VAL A 274 -2.53 -1.50 -9.11
C VAL A 274 -1.27 -0.99 -8.43
N PHE A 275 -0.32 -0.47 -9.21
CA PHE A 275 0.91 0.12 -8.73
C PHE A 275 0.80 1.64 -8.72
N GLY A 276 0.88 2.25 -7.54
CA GLY A 276 0.96 3.70 -7.36
C GLY A 276 2.39 4.13 -7.04
N ASN A 277 3.07 4.80 -7.97
CA ASN A 277 4.45 5.21 -7.83
C ASN A 277 4.59 6.72 -7.65
N SER A 278 5.71 7.15 -7.06
CA SER A 278 6.14 8.55 -7.10
C SER A 278 6.41 9.00 -8.54
N SER A 279 6.44 10.29 -8.79
CA SER A 279 6.82 10.81 -10.10
C SER A 279 8.32 10.60 -10.40
N HIS A 280 8.75 10.95 -11.60
CA HIS A 280 10.07 10.69 -12.17
C HIS A 280 11.26 11.40 -11.50
N GLU A 281 11.04 12.26 -10.54
CA GLU A 281 12.11 12.94 -9.82
C GLU A 281 12.91 11.95 -8.94
N PRO A 282 14.21 12.18 -8.73
CA PRO A 282 15.00 11.32 -7.85
C PRO A 282 14.40 11.32 -6.45
N ALA A 283 14.05 10.14 -5.99
CA ALA A 283 13.30 9.99 -4.75
C ALA A 283 14.14 10.18 -3.49
N ILE A 284 15.47 10.02 -3.57
CA ILE A 284 16.37 10.02 -2.40
C ILE A 284 17.56 10.92 -2.67
N GLU A 285 17.73 11.95 -1.83
CA GLU A 285 18.89 12.85 -1.90
C GLU A 285 20.21 12.08 -1.63
N GLY A 286 21.20 12.33 -2.45
CA GLY A 286 22.52 11.65 -2.37
C GLY A 286 22.59 10.29 -3.07
N VAL A 287 21.47 9.78 -3.58
CA VAL A 287 21.43 8.65 -4.50
C VAL A 287 21.49 9.19 -5.92
N ALA A 288 22.41 8.65 -6.73
CA ALA A 288 22.56 9.09 -8.12
C ALA A 288 21.22 9.04 -8.86
N PRO A 289 20.82 10.13 -9.55
CA PRO A 289 19.58 10.16 -10.29
C PRO A 289 19.61 9.05 -11.34
N THR A 290 18.55 8.26 -11.36
CA THR A 290 18.35 7.30 -12.42
C THR A 290 17.42 7.94 -13.44
N PHE A 291 17.72 7.78 -14.72
CA PHE A 291 16.89 8.30 -15.80
C PHE A 291 15.57 7.54 -15.98
N SER A 292 15.21 6.68 -15.04
CA SER A 292 13.94 5.98 -15.07
C SER A 292 12.84 6.84 -14.45
N TYR A 293 11.75 6.90 -15.15
CA TYR A 293 10.54 7.59 -14.71
C TYR A 293 9.75 6.70 -13.77
N GLY A 294 9.18 7.27 -12.73
CA GLY A 294 8.24 6.58 -11.88
C GLY A 294 6.93 6.34 -12.64
N HIS A 295 6.69 5.12 -13.07
CA HIS A 295 5.43 4.74 -13.70
C HIS A 295 4.47 4.14 -12.68
N SER A 296 3.23 4.59 -12.73
CA SER A 296 2.10 3.89 -12.13
C SER A 296 1.49 2.99 -13.20
N SER A 297 1.05 1.80 -12.81
CA SER A 297 0.53 0.83 -13.77
C SER A 297 -0.56 -0.03 -13.17
N VAL A 298 -1.44 -0.54 -14.04
CA VAL A 298 -2.45 -1.53 -13.69
C VAL A 298 -2.18 -2.80 -14.47
N ILE A 299 -2.08 -3.90 -13.77
CA ILE A 299 -1.81 -5.20 -14.35
C ILE A 299 -3.00 -6.11 -14.10
N THR A 300 -3.52 -6.67 -15.19
CA THR A 300 -4.63 -7.62 -15.16
C THR A 300 -4.20 -8.95 -15.76
N ASN A 301 -4.79 -10.03 -15.30
CA ASN A 301 -4.59 -11.32 -15.92
C ASN A 301 -5.17 -11.34 -17.35
N ARG A 302 -4.40 -11.91 -18.28
CA ARG A 302 -4.91 -12.24 -19.62
C ARG A 302 -5.64 -13.57 -19.55
N HIS A 303 -6.91 -13.53 -19.27
CA HIS A 303 -7.73 -14.73 -19.45
C HIS A 303 -7.65 -15.16 -20.93
N HIS A 304 -7.45 -16.46 -21.22
CA HIS A 304 -7.40 -16.97 -22.59
C HIS A 304 -8.63 -16.63 -23.43
N ARG A 305 -9.73 -16.24 -22.80
CA ARG A 305 -10.98 -15.85 -23.46
C ARG A 305 -11.07 -14.37 -23.80
N ILE A 306 -10.22 -13.51 -23.19
CA ILE A 306 -10.21 -12.06 -23.48
C ILE A 306 -8.96 -11.75 -24.31
N ARG A 307 -8.99 -12.11 -25.57
CA ARG A 307 -7.84 -11.98 -26.49
C ARG A 307 -7.43 -10.56 -26.86
N LYS A 308 -8.07 -9.51 -26.33
CA LYS A 308 -7.79 -8.11 -26.72
C LYS A 308 -8.13 -7.11 -25.60
N GLN A 309 -7.56 -7.23 -24.42
CA GLN A 309 -7.44 -6.03 -23.59
C GLN A 309 -6.12 -5.36 -23.91
N THR A 310 -6.19 -4.23 -24.57
CA THR A 310 -5.06 -3.32 -24.72
C THR A 310 -4.91 -2.62 -23.39
N LEU A 311 -3.75 -2.80 -22.73
CA LEU A 311 -3.33 -1.92 -21.64
C LEU A 311 -3.34 -0.50 -22.24
N LYS A 312 -4.22 0.34 -21.76
CA LYS A 312 -4.10 1.77 -21.99
C LYS A 312 -3.13 2.28 -20.94
N GLU A 313 -1.97 2.69 -21.38
CA GLU A 313 -1.11 3.57 -20.61
C GLU A 313 -1.88 4.89 -20.42
N PHE A 314 -2.00 5.30 -19.18
CA PHE A 314 -2.60 6.59 -18.81
C PHE A 314 -1.49 7.60 -18.52
#